data_f5e381d49a59b41097465a8054b22c16
#
_entry.id   f5e381d49a59b41097465a8054b22c16
#
_cell.length_a   1.000
_cell.length_b   1.000
_cell.length_c   1.000
_cell.angle_alpha   90.00
_cell.angle_beta   90.00
_cell.angle_gamma   90.00
#
_symmetry.space_group_name_H-M   'P 1'
#
loop_
_entity.id
_entity.type
_entity.pdbx_description
1 polymer ?
#
loop_
_entity_poly.entity_id
_entity_poly.type
_entity_poly.pdbx_seq_one_letter_code
_entity_poly.pdbx_strand_id
1 'polypeptide(L)'
;MERTEAGYIKVDEHLATTAPGVWAMGECAGSPQFTHVAFDDFRVVRDHLNGGSRTTRDRLVPFCMFTDPELARVGRNEVQARRLGLRYRLLSLPMAAVLRTRTLSEPRGLMKMLIAADSDEILGFTVFGAEASELMIAVQVAMMARLPYTALRGGIFTHPTAGEGLTVLLSGAPRLPEAVPIALAHDAAQRTDQPPPQRVPHGAQQPAGRCPAGTGQRDH
;
A
#
# COMPACT_ATOMS: atom_id res chain seq x y z
N MET A 1 10.93 -21.22 20.32
CA MET A 1 10.10 -20.24 19.59
C MET A 1 9.01 -21.00 18.82
N GLU A 2 7.77 -20.67 19.08
CA GLU A 2 6.64 -21.21 18.33
C GLU A 2 6.57 -20.61 16.93
N ARG A 3 5.92 -21.35 16.01
CA ARG A 3 5.62 -20.89 14.66
C ARG A 3 4.12 -20.90 14.42
N THR A 4 3.67 -20.05 13.50
CA THR A 4 2.31 -20.09 12.98
C THR A 4 2.16 -21.27 12.02
N GLU A 5 0.92 -21.65 11.66
CA GLU A 5 0.64 -22.67 10.65
C GLU A 5 1.27 -22.35 9.28
N ALA A 6 1.40 -21.06 8.94
CA ALA A 6 2.07 -20.60 7.74
C ALA A 6 3.61 -20.62 7.83
N GLY A 7 4.20 -21.04 8.97
CA GLY A 7 5.64 -21.19 9.15
C GLY A 7 6.37 -19.93 9.68
N TYR A 8 5.68 -18.81 9.88
CA TYR A 8 6.25 -17.61 10.46
C TYR A 8 6.50 -17.76 11.96
N ILE A 9 7.44 -16.99 12.51
CA ILE A 9 7.65 -16.91 13.95
C ILE A 9 6.43 -16.25 14.59
N LYS A 10 5.84 -16.93 15.59
CA LYS A 10 4.69 -16.39 16.32
C LYS A 10 5.15 -15.27 17.24
N VAL A 11 4.53 -14.09 17.11
CA VAL A 11 4.82 -12.89 17.88
C VAL A 11 3.53 -12.28 18.43
N ASP A 12 3.66 -11.48 19.47
CA ASP A 12 2.60 -10.61 19.96
C ASP A 12 2.59 -9.25 19.20
N GLU A 13 1.78 -8.32 19.66
CA GLU A 13 1.67 -6.98 19.06
C GLU A 13 2.89 -6.08 19.23
N HIS A 14 3.80 -6.44 20.15
CA HIS A 14 5.11 -5.80 20.36
C HIS A 14 6.24 -6.54 19.64
N LEU A 15 5.88 -7.55 18.82
CA LEU A 15 6.81 -8.42 18.09
C LEU A 15 7.69 -9.29 18.99
N ALA A 16 7.32 -9.47 20.27
CA ALA A 16 7.99 -10.40 21.17
C ALA A 16 7.58 -11.84 20.81
N THR A 17 8.57 -12.74 20.78
CA THR A 17 8.35 -14.17 20.51
C THR A 17 7.97 -14.93 21.79
N THR A 18 7.64 -16.21 21.66
CA THR A 18 7.43 -17.09 22.84
C THR A 18 8.72 -17.46 23.57
N ALA A 19 9.89 -17.07 23.06
CA ALA A 19 11.16 -17.22 23.77
C ALA A 19 11.51 -15.92 24.50
N PRO A 20 11.79 -15.94 25.83
CA PRO A 20 12.10 -14.74 26.57
C PRO A 20 13.30 -13.97 26.01
N GLY A 21 13.18 -12.66 25.89
CA GLY A 21 14.26 -11.78 25.40
C GLY A 21 14.54 -11.87 23.89
N VAL A 22 13.60 -12.45 23.10
CA VAL A 22 13.76 -12.60 21.67
C VAL A 22 12.56 -11.96 20.96
N TRP A 23 12.82 -11.11 19.98
CA TRP A 23 11.84 -10.49 19.09
C TRP A 23 12.05 -10.95 17.66
N ALA A 24 10.98 -10.94 16.86
CA ALA A 24 11.04 -11.17 15.43
C ALA A 24 10.32 -10.04 14.69
N MET A 25 10.88 -9.58 13.57
CA MET A 25 10.33 -8.46 12.79
C MET A 25 10.45 -8.71 11.29
N GLY A 26 9.63 -8.00 10.51
CA GLY A 26 9.57 -8.16 9.08
C GLY A 26 8.93 -9.48 8.65
N GLU A 27 9.35 -10.01 7.52
CA GLU A 27 8.74 -11.17 6.89
C GLU A 27 8.74 -12.42 7.78
N CYS A 28 9.80 -12.66 8.54
CA CYS A 28 9.88 -13.83 9.42
C CYS A 28 8.82 -13.83 10.54
N ALA A 29 8.32 -12.66 10.93
CA ALA A 29 7.21 -12.49 11.87
C ALA A 29 5.82 -12.50 11.19
N GLY A 30 5.75 -12.70 9.88
CA GLY A 30 4.51 -12.61 9.11
C GLY A 30 4.00 -11.20 8.86
N SER A 31 4.82 -10.17 9.12
CA SER A 31 4.49 -8.80 8.77
C SER A 31 4.39 -8.62 7.25
N PRO A 32 3.58 -7.66 6.74
CA PRO A 32 3.51 -7.38 5.32
C PRO A 32 4.90 -7.18 4.69
N GLN A 33 5.12 -7.78 3.53
CA GLN A 33 6.45 -7.88 2.86
C GLN A 33 6.85 -6.56 2.19
N PHE A 34 7.02 -5.51 3.00
CA PHE A 34 7.45 -4.19 2.57
C PHE A 34 8.60 -3.70 3.45
N THR A 35 9.59 -3.08 2.85
CA THR A 35 10.74 -2.49 3.55
C THR A 35 10.30 -1.49 4.63
N HIS A 36 9.33 -0.62 4.32
CA HIS A 36 8.82 0.37 5.27
C HIS A 36 8.06 -0.28 6.44
N VAL A 37 7.45 -1.45 6.25
CA VAL A 37 6.81 -2.21 7.34
C VAL A 37 7.85 -2.86 8.22
N ALA A 38 8.90 -3.47 7.65
CA ALA A 38 10.00 -4.03 8.43
C ALA A 38 10.72 -2.94 9.25
N PHE A 39 10.86 -1.74 8.70
CA PHE A 39 11.40 -0.60 9.43
C PHE A 39 10.45 -0.11 10.55
N ASP A 40 9.14 -0.14 10.33
CA ASP A 40 8.17 0.16 11.39
C ASP A 40 8.18 -0.91 12.49
N ASP A 41 8.32 -2.19 12.14
CA ASP A 41 8.52 -3.27 13.12
C ASP A 41 9.74 -3.00 14.01
N PHE A 42 10.87 -2.58 13.44
CA PHE A 42 12.02 -2.14 14.22
C PHE A 42 11.66 -1.01 15.20
N ARG A 43 10.85 -0.04 14.77
CA ARG A 43 10.40 1.06 15.64
C ARG A 43 9.52 0.56 16.78
N VAL A 44 8.67 -0.44 16.53
CA VAL A 44 7.85 -1.11 17.58
C VAL A 44 8.77 -1.80 18.59
N VAL A 45 9.71 -2.64 18.14
CA VAL A 45 10.64 -3.35 19.04
C VAL A 45 11.48 -2.37 19.86
N ARG A 46 12.05 -1.35 19.20
CA ARG A 46 12.85 -0.33 19.89
C ARG A 46 12.04 0.42 20.95
N ASP A 47 10.81 0.81 20.63
CA ASP A 47 9.93 1.52 21.56
C ASP A 47 9.57 0.64 22.76
N HIS A 48 9.21 -0.62 22.52
CA HIS A 48 8.92 -1.60 23.56
C HIS A 48 10.11 -1.83 24.50
N LEU A 49 11.32 -1.98 23.96
CA LEU A 49 12.54 -2.13 24.77
C LEU A 49 12.85 -0.91 25.65
N ASN A 50 12.37 0.26 25.25
CA ASN A 50 12.49 1.52 26.02
C ASN A 50 11.28 1.79 26.93
N GLY A 51 10.37 0.83 27.10
CA GLY A 51 9.16 0.98 27.94
C GLY A 51 8.03 1.79 27.31
N GLY A 52 8.06 2.01 26.00
CA GLY A 52 7.00 2.66 25.25
C GLY A 52 5.82 1.74 24.94
N SER A 53 4.79 2.29 24.31
CA SER A 53 3.49 1.62 24.08
C SER A 53 3.18 1.35 22.60
N ARG A 54 4.15 1.56 21.67
CA ARG A 54 3.93 1.34 20.24
C ARG A 54 3.68 -0.13 19.95
N THR A 55 2.67 -0.40 19.13
CA THR A 55 2.29 -1.77 18.71
C THR A 55 2.13 -1.86 17.21
N THR A 56 1.98 -3.10 16.73
CA THR A 56 1.62 -3.37 15.33
C THR A 56 0.12 -3.26 15.07
N ARG A 57 -0.70 -3.06 16.09
CA ARG A 57 -2.16 -2.91 15.95
C ARG A 57 -2.51 -1.65 15.18
N ASP A 58 -3.59 -1.74 14.42
CA ASP A 58 -4.21 -0.58 13.72
C ASP A 58 -3.26 0.24 12.84
N ARG A 59 -2.16 -0.37 12.41
CA ARG A 59 -1.22 0.26 11.48
C ARG A 59 -1.88 0.56 10.14
N LEU A 60 -1.77 1.80 9.71
CA LEU A 60 -2.16 2.20 8.37
C LEU A 60 -0.98 1.90 7.42
N VAL A 61 -1.00 0.72 6.79
CA VAL A 61 0.08 0.29 5.88
C VAL A 61 -0.21 0.78 4.47
N PRO A 62 0.58 1.74 3.94
CA PRO A 62 0.49 2.13 2.53
C PRO A 62 1.30 1.15 1.68
N PHE A 63 0.98 1.07 0.40
CA PHE A 63 1.86 0.40 -0.55
C PHE A 63 1.79 1.05 -1.93
N CYS A 64 2.86 0.86 -2.71
CA CYS A 64 2.94 1.27 -4.09
C CYS A 64 3.54 0.14 -4.93
N MET A 65 2.97 -0.07 -6.11
CA MET A 65 3.58 -0.81 -7.20
C MET A 65 4.19 0.20 -8.16
N PHE A 66 5.49 0.16 -8.33
CA PHE A 66 6.26 1.07 -9.20
C PHE A 66 6.24 0.59 -10.66
N THR A 67 5.04 0.40 -11.17
CA THR A 67 4.78 0.14 -12.59
C THR A 67 4.71 1.47 -13.35
N ASP A 68 4.52 1.43 -14.67
CA ASP A 68 4.27 2.61 -15.50
C ASP A 68 2.85 2.53 -16.11
N PRO A 69 1.89 3.32 -15.59
CA PRO A 69 1.98 4.20 -14.42
C PRO A 69 1.96 3.45 -13.09
N GLU A 70 2.29 4.17 -11.99
CA GLU A 70 2.30 3.64 -10.62
C GLU A 70 0.88 3.33 -10.11
N LEU A 71 0.79 2.33 -9.22
CA LEU A 71 -0.42 2.06 -8.44
C LEU A 71 -0.12 2.20 -6.95
N ALA A 72 -0.70 3.20 -6.30
CA ALA A 72 -0.56 3.41 -4.87
C ALA A 72 -1.89 3.27 -4.13
N ARG A 73 -1.83 2.76 -2.89
CA ARG A 73 -3.00 2.59 -2.04
C ARG A 73 -2.67 2.74 -0.57
N VAL A 74 -3.61 3.34 0.16
CA VAL A 74 -3.63 3.38 1.62
C VAL A 74 -5.05 3.11 2.12
N GLY A 75 -5.17 2.43 3.25
CA GLY A 75 -6.46 2.03 3.80
C GLY A 75 -7.16 0.95 2.98
N ARG A 76 -8.48 0.93 3.00
CA ARG A 76 -9.30 -0.15 2.45
C ARG A 76 -9.69 0.12 1.00
N ASN A 77 -9.72 -0.95 0.20
CA ASN A 77 -10.36 -0.91 -1.11
C ASN A 77 -11.83 -1.38 -1.03
N GLU A 78 -12.54 -1.29 -2.15
CA GLU A 78 -13.96 -1.67 -2.24
C GLU A 78 -14.20 -3.13 -1.83
N VAL A 79 -13.31 -4.05 -2.22
CA VAL A 79 -13.42 -5.48 -1.88
C VAL A 79 -13.28 -5.70 -0.38
N GLN A 80 -12.29 -5.07 0.24
CA GLN A 80 -12.07 -5.15 1.68
C GLN A 80 -13.21 -4.51 2.47
N ALA A 81 -13.71 -3.34 2.02
CA ALA A 81 -14.85 -2.69 2.66
C ALA A 81 -16.10 -3.58 2.65
N ARG A 82 -16.40 -4.21 1.50
CA ARG A 82 -17.53 -5.15 1.38
C ARG A 82 -17.37 -6.38 2.28
N ARG A 83 -16.19 -7.00 2.31
CA ARG A 83 -15.92 -8.17 3.18
C ARG A 83 -16.11 -7.86 4.67
N LEU A 84 -15.81 -6.64 5.07
CA LEU A 84 -15.97 -6.16 6.44
C LEU A 84 -17.37 -5.61 6.73
N GLY A 85 -18.29 -5.65 5.76
CA GLY A 85 -19.63 -5.09 5.91
C GLY A 85 -19.67 -3.57 6.09
N LEU A 86 -18.61 -2.87 5.72
CA LEU A 86 -18.54 -1.42 5.86
C LEU A 86 -19.41 -0.74 4.81
N ARG A 87 -20.29 0.15 5.27
CA ARG A 87 -21.05 1.04 4.40
C ARG A 87 -20.16 2.22 4.00
N TYR A 88 -20.06 2.48 2.70
CA TYR A 88 -19.21 3.55 2.19
C TYR A 88 -19.85 4.29 1.02
N ARG A 89 -19.36 5.50 0.80
CA ARG A 89 -19.60 6.32 -0.40
C ARG A 89 -18.30 6.32 -1.20
N LEU A 90 -18.41 6.30 -2.53
CA LEU A 90 -17.27 6.24 -3.44
C LEU A 90 -17.16 7.55 -4.21
N LEU A 91 -15.95 8.12 -4.23
CA LEU A 91 -15.51 9.14 -5.18
C LEU A 91 -14.55 8.51 -6.17
N SER A 92 -14.66 8.87 -7.44
CA SER A 92 -13.75 8.41 -8.50
C SER A 92 -13.51 9.53 -9.50
N LEU A 93 -12.26 9.68 -9.93
CA LEU A 93 -11.85 10.67 -10.91
C LEU A 93 -10.82 10.05 -11.87
N PRO A 94 -10.99 10.15 -13.21
CA PRO A 94 -9.93 9.78 -14.14
C PRO A 94 -8.75 10.75 -14.01
N MET A 95 -7.50 10.25 -14.11
CA MET A 95 -6.29 11.08 -14.05
C MET A 95 -6.24 12.14 -15.15
N ALA A 96 -6.88 11.88 -16.29
CA ALA A 96 -7.01 12.86 -17.37
C ALA A 96 -7.74 14.16 -16.96
N ALA A 97 -8.51 14.15 -15.87
CA ALA A 97 -9.14 15.35 -15.33
C ALA A 97 -8.19 16.20 -14.47
N VAL A 98 -7.02 15.69 -14.12
CA VAL A 98 -5.98 16.39 -13.35
C VAL A 98 -5.05 17.11 -14.32
N LEU A 99 -4.92 18.44 -14.22
CA LEU A 99 -4.15 19.23 -15.17
C LEU A 99 -2.67 18.78 -15.23
N ARG A 100 -2.07 18.48 -14.09
CA ARG A 100 -0.67 18.02 -14.01
C ARG A 100 -0.39 16.81 -14.91
N THR A 101 -1.28 15.84 -14.94
CA THR A 101 -1.07 14.64 -15.78
C THR A 101 -1.11 14.95 -17.27
N ARG A 102 -1.89 15.93 -17.67
CA ARG A 102 -1.91 16.41 -19.06
C ARG A 102 -0.64 17.17 -19.43
N THR A 103 -0.11 17.99 -18.51
CA THR A 103 1.16 18.70 -18.75
C THR A 103 2.36 17.76 -18.83
N LEU A 104 2.28 16.60 -18.15
CA LEU A 104 3.27 15.53 -18.25
C LEU A 104 3.07 14.60 -19.45
N SER A 105 1.97 14.77 -20.19
CA SER A 105 1.53 13.82 -21.24
C SER A 105 1.28 12.40 -20.71
N GLU A 106 0.89 12.27 -19.42
CA GLU A 106 0.63 11.02 -18.70
C GLU A 106 -0.79 10.97 -18.11
N PRO A 107 -1.86 11.06 -18.94
CA PRO A 107 -3.24 11.15 -18.46
C PRO A 107 -3.85 9.80 -18.05
N ARG A 108 -3.08 8.70 -18.14
CA ARG A 108 -3.55 7.34 -17.87
C ARG A 108 -3.91 7.16 -16.40
N GLY A 109 -5.00 6.43 -16.15
CA GLY A 109 -5.35 5.98 -14.83
C GLY A 109 -6.54 6.68 -14.18
N LEU A 110 -6.68 6.49 -12.88
CA LEU A 110 -7.79 7.01 -12.09
C LEU A 110 -7.39 7.11 -10.61
N MET A 111 -8.13 7.90 -9.84
CA MET A 111 -8.10 7.87 -8.38
C MET A 111 -9.48 7.58 -7.82
N LYS A 112 -9.52 6.91 -6.67
CA LYS A 112 -10.72 6.55 -5.93
C LYS A 112 -10.54 6.82 -4.45
N MET A 113 -11.58 7.35 -3.80
CA MET A 113 -11.63 7.48 -2.36
C MET A 113 -12.90 6.86 -1.81
N LEU A 114 -12.74 6.02 -0.78
CA LEU A 114 -13.84 5.47 0.01
C LEU A 114 -14.01 6.33 1.25
N ILE A 115 -15.24 6.79 1.48
CA ILE A 115 -15.64 7.61 2.62
C ILE A 115 -16.71 6.84 3.38
N ALA A 116 -16.69 6.81 4.70
CA ALA A 116 -17.74 6.17 5.48
C ALA A 116 -19.13 6.74 5.12
N ALA A 117 -20.15 5.87 5.08
CA ALA A 117 -21.47 6.28 4.65
C ALA A 117 -22.09 7.32 5.59
N ASP A 118 -21.83 7.16 6.88
CA ASP A 118 -22.50 7.89 7.96
C ASP A 118 -21.58 8.98 8.59
N SER A 119 -20.38 9.17 8.02
CA SER A 119 -19.43 10.19 8.47
C SER A 119 -18.56 10.68 7.30
N ASP A 120 -17.67 11.62 7.58
CA ASP A 120 -16.69 12.13 6.62
C ASP A 120 -15.32 11.45 6.76
N GLU A 121 -15.26 10.30 7.45
CA GLU A 121 -14.04 9.52 7.63
C GLU A 121 -13.54 8.94 6.31
N ILE A 122 -12.25 9.07 6.05
CA ILE A 122 -11.60 8.45 4.90
C ILE A 122 -11.30 6.98 5.24
N LEU A 123 -11.97 6.04 4.59
CA LEU A 123 -11.75 4.61 4.76
C LEU A 123 -10.59 4.07 3.93
N GLY A 124 -10.31 4.71 2.81
CA GLY A 124 -9.20 4.33 1.95
C GLY A 124 -9.11 5.15 0.67
N PHE A 125 -7.92 5.14 0.10
CA PHE A 125 -7.60 5.83 -1.14
C PHE A 125 -6.76 4.92 -2.03
N THR A 126 -7.09 4.90 -3.31
CA THR A 126 -6.36 4.19 -4.36
C THR A 126 -6.16 5.13 -5.52
N VAL A 127 -4.94 5.20 -6.02
CA VAL A 127 -4.60 5.97 -7.20
C VAL A 127 -3.73 5.12 -8.12
N PHE A 128 -4.08 5.13 -9.41
CA PHE A 128 -3.32 4.54 -10.49
C PHE A 128 -3.03 5.65 -11.50
N GLY A 129 -1.78 6.03 -11.66
CA GLY A 129 -1.41 7.16 -12.52
C GLY A 129 -0.02 7.71 -12.20
N ALA A 130 0.38 8.73 -12.93
CA ALA A 130 1.63 9.43 -12.68
C ALA A 130 1.66 10.06 -11.27
N GLU A 131 2.81 10.01 -10.61
CA GLU A 131 3.05 10.56 -9.26
C GLU A 131 2.12 9.95 -8.18
N ALA A 132 1.61 8.71 -8.39
CA ALA A 132 0.63 8.11 -7.50
C ALA A 132 1.17 7.89 -6.08
N SER A 133 2.43 7.48 -5.93
CA SER A 133 3.07 7.26 -4.63
C SER A 133 3.11 8.55 -3.80
N GLU A 134 3.48 9.66 -4.42
CA GLU A 134 3.58 10.96 -3.76
C GLU A 134 2.19 11.55 -3.43
N LEU A 135 1.24 11.39 -4.35
CA LEU A 135 -0.13 11.83 -4.14
C LEU A 135 -0.80 11.11 -2.97
N MET A 136 -0.54 9.81 -2.81
CA MET A 136 -1.09 8.99 -1.73
C MET A 136 -0.66 9.50 -0.34
N ILE A 137 0.57 10.02 -0.19
CA ILE A 137 1.10 10.48 1.09
C ILE A 137 0.21 11.55 1.74
N ALA A 138 -0.32 12.49 0.94
CA ALA A 138 -1.22 13.53 1.47
C ALA A 138 -2.48 12.94 2.12
N VAL A 139 -3.07 11.92 1.49
CA VAL A 139 -4.24 11.23 2.03
C VAL A 139 -3.86 10.36 3.23
N GLN A 140 -2.71 9.70 3.19
CA GLN A 140 -2.22 8.91 4.33
C GLN A 140 -2.04 9.79 5.58
N VAL A 141 -1.45 10.96 5.46
CA VAL A 141 -1.27 11.90 6.58
C VAL A 141 -2.63 12.35 7.12
N ALA A 142 -3.58 12.67 6.24
CA ALA A 142 -4.94 13.01 6.65
C ALA A 142 -5.61 11.87 7.44
N MET A 143 -5.49 10.62 6.96
CA MET A 143 -6.03 9.43 7.64
C MET A 143 -5.35 9.20 9.00
N MET A 144 -4.03 9.33 9.10
CA MET A 144 -3.28 9.21 10.36
C MET A 144 -3.72 10.26 11.38
N ALA A 145 -3.99 11.47 10.93
CA ALA A 145 -4.51 12.56 11.75
C ALA A 145 -6.03 12.49 11.98
N ARG A 146 -6.72 11.47 11.44
CA ARG A 146 -8.18 11.31 11.47
C ARG A 146 -8.94 12.54 10.97
N LEU A 147 -8.38 13.24 9.99
CA LEU A 147 -9.05 14.36 9.35
C LEU A 147 -10.20 13.85 8.49
N PRO A 148 -11.35 14.56 8.47
CA PRO A 148 -12.42 14.25 7.54
C PRO A 148 -11.98 14.57 6.10
N TYR A 149 -12.55 13.90 5.10
CA TYR A 149 -12.22 14.18 3.69
C TYR A 149 -12.49 15.64 3.31
N THR A 150 -13.40 16.29 4.01
CA THR A 150 -13.75 17.71 3.82
C THR A 150 -12.60 18.65 4.17
N ALA A 151 -11.67 18.24 5.04
CA ALA A 151 -10.45 19.01 5.30
C ALA A 151 -9.55 19.09 4.06
N LEU A 152 -9.37 17.97 3.35
CA LEU A 152 -8.65 17.94 2.08
C LEU A 152 -9.39 18.72 0.99
N ARG A 153 -10.73 18.59 0.93
CA ARG A 153 -11.56 19.33 -0.03
C ARG A 153 -11.45 20.84 0.14
N GLY A 154 -11.36 21.32 1.37
CA GLY A 154 -11.23 22.76 1.69
C GLY A 154 -9.82 23.30 1.59
N GLY A 155 -8.82 22.45 1.33
CA GLY A 155 -7.42 22.86 1.20
C GLY A 155 -7.13 23.66 -0.06
N ILE A 156 -6.12 24.53 0.02
CA ILE A 156 -5.54 25.21 -1.14
C ILE A 156 -4.25 24.48 -1.50
N PHE A 157 -4.24 23.78 -2.63
CA PHE A 157 -3.06 23.06 -3.11
C PHE A 157 -2.38 23.85 -4.25
N THR A 158 -1.07 23.67 -4.34
CA THR A 158 -0.26 24.34 -5.38
C THR A 158 -0.68 23.88 -6.78
N HIS A 159 -0.85 24.82 -7.69
CA HIS A 159 -1.16 24.58 -9.10
C HIS A 159 0.08 24.75 -9.99
N PRO A 160 0.31 23.89 -11.01
CA PRO A 160 -0.36 22.61 -11.26
C PRO A 160 0.42 21.46 -10.60
N THR A 161 -0.24 20.66 -9.77
CA THR A 161 0.34 19.47 -9.13
C THR A 161 -0.61 18.29 -9.22
N ALA A 162 -0.10 17.05 -9.01
CA ALA A 162 -0.96 15.87 -8.86
C ALA A 162 -1.84 16.00 -7.61
N GLY A 163 -1.30 16.59 -6.51
CA GLY A 163 -2.01 16.84 -5.26
C GLY A 163 -3.27 17.70 -5.41
N GLU A 164 -3.26 18.69 -6.31
CA GLU A 164 -4.44 19.50 -6.64
C GLU A 164 -5.61 18.62 -7.15
N GLY A 165 -5.31 17.48 -7.77
CA GLY A 165 -6.32 16.52 -8.23
C GLY A 165 -7.22 16.03 -7.08
N LEU A 166 -6.79 16.08 -5.83
CA LEU A 166 -7.64 15.77 -4.67
C LEU A 166 -8.80 16.76 -4.54
N THR A 167 -8.60 18.05 -4.77
CA THR A 167 -9.71 19.02 -4.72
C THR A 167 -10.75 18.75 -5.80
N VAL A 168 -10.30 18.35 -7.00
CA VAL A 168 -11.18 17.99 -8.11
C VAL A 168 -11.96 16.72 -7.76
N LEU A 169 -11.29 15.65 -7.29
CA LEU A 169 -11.93 14.42 -6.82
C LEU A 169 -12.98 14.69 -5.75
N LEU A 170 -12.62 15.48 -4.73
CA LEU A 170 -13.43 15.70 -3.54
C LEU A 170 -14.55 16.74 -3.74
N SER A 171 -14.53 17.47 -4.83
CA SER A 171 -15.64 18.34 -5.25
C SER A 171 -16.78 17.56 -5.91
N GLY A 172 -16.54 16.32 -6.32
CA GLY A 172 -17.56 15.43 -6.84
C GLY A 172 -18.60 15.02 -5.79
N ALA A 173 -19.78 14.61 -6.23
CA ALA A 173 -20.78 14.01 -5.34
C ALA A 173 -20.40 12.56 -5.04
N PRO A 174 -20.22 12.19 -3.75
CA PRO A 174 -19.97 10.80 -3.39
C PRO A 174 -21.15 9.92 -3.74
N ARG A 175 -20.91 8.81 -4.43
CA ARG A 175 -21.94 7.87 -4.85
C ARG A 175 -21.98 6.66 -3.91
N LEU A 176 -23.16 6.13 -3.65
CA LEU A 176 -23.28 4.81 -3.06
C LEU A 176 -22.75 3.78 -4.07
N PRO A 177 -21.99 2.76 -3.62
CA PRO A 177 -21.52 1.74 -4.54
C PRO A 177 -22.72 1.00 -5.16
N GLU A 178 -22.63 0.71 -6.45
CA GLU A 178 -23.60 -0.17 -7.11
C GLU A 178 -23.57 -1.55 -6.44
N ALA A 179 -24.75 -2.14 -6.25
CA ALA A 179 -24.86 -3.50 -5.73
C ALA A 179 -24.19 -4.46 -6.74
N VAL A 180 -23.04 -5.00 -6.39
CA VAL A 180 -22.41 -6.05 -7.19
C VAL A 180 -23.14 -7.35 -6.90
N PRO A 181 -23.61 -8.10 -7.93
CA PRO A 181 -24.21 -9.41 -7.74
C PRO A 181 -23.30 -10.32 -6.90
N ILE A 182 -23.87 -11.03 -5.94
CA ILE A 182 -23.17 -11.89 -4.98
C ILE A 182 -22.24 -12.92 -5.67
N ALA A 183 -22.59 -13.37 -6.88
CA ALA A 183 -21.80 -14.32 -7.67
C ALA A 183 -20.38 -13.81 -8.02
N LEU A 184 -20.20 -12.53 -8.37
CA LEU A 184 -18.89 -11.96 -8.69
C LEU A 184 -18.03 -11.70 -7.43
N ALA A 185 -18.68 -11.50 -6.28
CA ALA A 185 -17.98 -11.32 -5.01
C ALA A 185 -17.33 -12.62 -4.51
N HIS A 186 -17.95 -13.78 -4.80
CA HIS A 186 -17.44 -15.10 -4.41
C HIS A 186 -16.18 -15.49 -5.21
N ASP A 187 -16.17 -15.22 -6.51
CA ASP A 187 -15.04 -15.54 -7.40
C ASP A 187 -13.79 -14.68 -7.10
N ALA A 188 -14.01 -13.40 -6.78
CA ALA A 188 -12.92 -12.51 -6.34
C ALA A 188 -12.36 -12.88 -4.95
N ALA A 189 -13.19 -13.45 -4.06
CA ALA A 189 -12.78 -13.91 -2.75
C ALA A 189 -11.86 -15.14 -2.83
N GLN A 190 -12.16 -16.08 -3.73
CA GLN A 190 -11.36 -17.30 -3.91
C GLN A 190 -9.99 -17.06 -4.53
N ARG A 191 -9.84 -16.01 -5.36
CA ARG A 191 -8.56 -15.67 -6.01
C ARG A 191 -7.53 -15.02 -5.08
N THR A 192 -7.94 -14.46 -3.96
CA THR A 192 -7.02 -13.79 -3.00
C THR A 192 -6.58 -14.70 -1.86
N ASP A 193 -7.19 -15.90 -1.72
CA ASP A 193 -6.78 -16.93 -0.75
C ASP A 193 -5.82 -17.97 -1.36
N GLN A 194 -5.47 -17.84 -2.64
CA GLN A 194 -4.41 -18.67 -3.19
C GLN A 194 -3.07 -18.28 -2.55
N PRO A 195 -2.33 -19.25 -2.01
CA PRO A 195 -0.98 -18.99 -1.53
C PRO A 195 -0.14 -18.46 -2.70
N PRO A 196 0.86 -17.61 -2.44
CA PRO A 196 1.74 -17.12 -3.50
C PRO A 196 2.30 -18.31 -4.28
N PRO A 197 2.49 -18.17 -5.61
CA PRO A 197 2.98 -19.25 -6.44
C PRO A 197 4.28 -19.80 -5.83
N GLN A 198 4.33 -21.14 -5.67
CA GLN A 198 5.52 -21.82 -5.19
C GLN A 198 6.70 -21.42 -6.07
N ARG A 199 7.78 -20.95 -5.46
CA ARG A 199 9.03 -20.66 -6.18
C ARG A 199 9.45 -21.93 -6.91
N VAL A 200 9.50 -21.84 -8.25
CA VAL A 200 10.18 -22.85 -9.05
C VAL A 200 11.65 -22.86 -8.59
N PRO A 201 12.24 -24.01 -8.21
CA PRO A 201 13.63 -24.05 -7.84
C PRO A 201 14.47 -23.56 -9.03
N HIS A 202 15.28 -22.54 -8.84
CA HIS A 202 16.27 -22.12 -9.83
C HIS A 202 17.16 -23.33 -10.12
N GLY A 203 17.06 -23.84 -11.34
CA GLY A 203 17.95 -24.87 -11.86
C GLY A 203 19.40 -24.45 -11.71
N ALA A 204 20.25 -25.44 -11.45
CA ALA A 204 21.67 -25.35 -11.20
C ALA A 204 22.34 -24.32 -12.10
N GLN A 205 23.11 -23.41 -11.48
CA GLN A 205 24.02 -22.50 -12.17
C GLN A 205 24.99 -23.30 -13.02
N GLN A 206 24.99 -23.07 -14.31
CA GLN A 206 26.07 -23.52 -15.19
C GLN A 206 27.38 -22.83 -14.76
N PRO A 207 28.50 -23.56 -14.75
CA PRO A 207 29.79 -22.96 -14.37
C PRO A 207 30.18 -21.88 -15.37
N ALA A 208 30.57 -20.72 -14.85
CA ALA A 208 31.06 -19.59 -15.61
C ALA A 208 32.21 -19.98 -16.54
N GLY A 209 32.01 -19.84 -17.84
CA GLY A 209 33.03 -19.97 -18.85
C GLY A 209 34.16 -18.97 -18.56
N ARG A 210 35.42 -19.46 -18.56
CA ARG A 210 36.64 -18.63 -18.47
C ARG A 210 36.70 -17.63 -19.61
N CYS A 211 36.78 -16.34 -19.29
CA CYS A 211 37.19 -15.31 -20.21
C CYS A 211 38.66 -15.55 -20.65
N PRO A 212 38.98 -15.49 -21.94
CA PRO A 212 40.37 -15.53 -22.38
C PRO A 212 41.05 -14.19 -22.04
N ALA A 213 42.25 -14.29 -21.53
CA ALA A 213 43.13 -13.15 -21.25
C ALA A 213 43.45 -12.39 -22.53
N GLY A 214 43.01 -11.15 -22.65
CA GLY A 214 43.42 -10.22 -23.68
C GLY A 214 44.83 -9.70 -23.39
N THR A 215 45.75 -10.01 -24.27
CA THR A 215 47.11 -9.49 -24.30
C THR A 215 47.09 -7.97 -24.52
N GLY A 216 47.73 -7.27 -23.63
CA GLY A 216 48.00 -5.84 -23.76
C GLY A 216 48.94 -5.53 -24.88
N GLN A 217 48.68 -4.51 -25.62
CA GLN A 217 49.65 -3.77 -26.42
C GLN A 217 49.46 -2.29 -26.10
N ARG A 218 50.49 -1.72 -25.46
CA ARG A 218 50.70 -0.27 -25.34
C ARG A 218 51.42 0.15 -26.63
N ASP A 219 50.99 1.16 -27.26
CA ASP A 219 51.82 2.02 -28.09
C ASP A 219 51.25 3.45 -28.06
N HIS A 220 52.14 4.37 -27.64
CA HIS A 220 52.26 5.82 -27.80
C HIS A 220 51.09 6.75 -27.43
#